data_dd1bb7fa54205d156570abc3ccce126e
#
_entry.id   dd1bb7fa54205d156570abc3ccce126e
#
_cell.length_a   1.000
_cell.length_b   1.000
_cell.length_c   1.000
_cell.angle_alpha   90.00
_cell.angle_beta   90.00
_cell.angle_gamma   90.00
#
_symmetry.space_group_name_H-M   'P 1'
#
loop_
_entity.id
_entity.type
_entity.pdbx_description
1 polymer ?
#
loop_
_entity_poly.entity_id
_entity_poly.type
_entity_poly.pdbx_seq_one_letter_code
_entity_poly.pdbx_strand_id
1 'polypeptide(L)'
;MASHAYLKAFSRLSGGDIDVCIASHIQEADAEIRTRSIYRVPPRDMLHKCLSVFTGETHRYTAFVKALLKRNTDYDICVFDHSSIAGTLVRYVNALNIKTVTIHHNFEAAYYRDNSGSVERALFLRHVKACEKKAYKESAWNLFLSDSDRKQFSKYYGDSRGRNEIIGVFNYYNETLDFRERNNDLEHLTFAITGTMSNYQTVDGVVDYLNSYHAMLPSGASLIIAGRNPAEDIYKAAARYDNVRIVANPENMQDVLLDADVYICPIKLGSGVKLRVLDAVKAGLPSLCHEVSYRGYELFDDTCLVEYRNPDEFAAALTRMLNHMKNKECTAAAFREAYEKTFTFEAGLRRLQSIML
;
A
#
# COMPACT_ATOMS: atom_id res chain seq x y z
N MET A 1 -0.21 3.29 -8.28
CA MET A 1 -0.87 4.48 -7.70
C MET A 1 0.04 5.21 -6.72
N ALA A 2 0.52 4.61 -5.63
CA ALA A 2 1.39 5.29 -4.66
C ALA A 2 2.68 5.87 -5.28
N SER A 3 3.43 5.11 -6.07
CA SER A 3 4.65 5.59 -6.74
C SER A 3 4.45 6.84 -7.61
N HIS A 4 3.32 6.92 -8.33
CA HIS A 4 2.99 8.09 -9.14
C HIS A 4 2.70 9.31 -8.26
N ALA A 5 2.02 9.13 -7.13
CA ALA A 5 1.75 10.22 -6.19
C ALA A 5 3.05 10.79 -5.59
N TYR A 6 3.99 9.93 -5.22
CA TYR A 6 5.31 10.37 -4.74
C TYR A 6 6.10 11.08 -5.83
N LEU A 7 6.15 10.52 -7.04
CA LEU A 7 6.84 11.17 -8.16
C LEU A 7 6.27 12.57 -8.44
N LYS A 8 4.94 12.71 -8.47
CA LYS A 8 4.27 14.01 -8.63
C LYS A 8 4.62 14.98 -7.50
N ALA A 9 4.67 14.49 -6.25
CA ALA A 9 5.01 15.31 -5.09
C ALA A 9 6.48 15.79 -5.16
N PHE A 10 7.44 14.93 -5.48
CA PHE A 10 8.83 15.33 -5.68
C PHE A 10 9.00 16.29 -6.86
N SER A 11 8.28 16.07 -7.96
CA SER A 11 8.26 17.01 -9.10
C SER A 11 7.75 18.40 -8.71
N ARG A 12 6.70 18.46 -7.88
CA ARG A 12 6.19 19.75 -7.37
C ARG A 12 7.19 20.44 -6.44
N LEU A 13 7.86 19.71 -5.55
CA LEU A 13 8.85 20.26 -4.62
C LEU A 13 10.08 20.79 -5.34
N SER A 14 10.52 20.14 -6.42
CA SER A 14 11.67 20.57 -7.22
C SER A 14 11.34 21.63 -8.29
N GLY A 15 10.07 22.07 -8.38
CA GLY A 15 9.62 22.96 -9.46
C GLY A 15 9.69 22.33 -10.86
N GLY A 16 9.78 20.99 -10.93
CA GLY A 16 9.96 20.23 -12.17
C GLY A 16 11.42 19.98 -12.56
N ASP A 17 12.38 20.44 -11.76
CA ASP A 17 13.81 20.17 -11.98
C ASP A 17 14.18 18.77 -11.47
N ILE A 18 13.64 17.75 -12.12
CA ILE A 18 13.79 16.34 -11.78
C ILE A 18 14.04 15.50 -13.04
N ASP A 19 15.03 14.63 -12.98
CA ASP A 19 15.27 13.59 -13.98
C ASP A 19 14.68 12.26 -13.48
N VAL A 20 13.94 11.58 -14.33
CA VAL A 20 13.19 10.35 -13.97
C VAL A 20 13.69 9.16 -14.77
N CYS A 21 14.05 8.08 -14.07
CA CYS A 21 14.39 6.79 -14.67
C CYS A 21 13.21 5.83 -14.54
N ILE A 22 12.57 5.46 -15.64
CA ILE A 22 11.42 4.55 -15.69
C ILE A 22 11.71 3.30 -16.53
N ALA A 23 10.99 2.24 -16.30
CA ALA A 23 11.06 1.05 -17.16
C ALA A 23 10.48 1.35 -18.55
N SER A 24 11.13 0.85 -19.61
CA SER A 24 10.75 1.16 -20.99
C SER A 24 9.33 0.76 -21.41
N HIS A 25 8.71 -0.19 -20.69
CA HIS A 25 7.32 -0.60 -20.96
C HIS A 25 6.27 0.31 -20.31
N ILE A 26 6.68 1.27 -19.49
CA ILE A 26 5.77 2.27 -18.91
C ILE A 26 5.54 3.34 -19.98
N GLN A 27 4.30 3.43 -20.48
CA GLN A 27 4.02 4.19 -21.69
C GLN A 27 4.00 5.69 -21.50
N GLU A 28 3.52 6.25 -20.41
CA GLU A 28 3.49 7.70 -20.24
C GLU A 28 3.78 8.12 -18.80
N ALA A 29 4.61 9.17 -18.64
CA ALA A 29 4.54 10.01 -17.47
C ALA A 29 3.30 10.90 -17.67
N ASP A 30 2.41 10.94 -16.70
CA ASP A 30 1.24 11.79 -16.71
C ASP A 30 1.63 13.24 -16.99
N ALA A 31 0.85 13.94 -17.81
CA ALA A 31 1.08 15.34 -18.19
C ALA A 31 1.16 16.30 -16.98
N GLU A 32 0.63 15.91 -15.82
CA GLU A 32 0.72 16.66 -14.57
C GLU A 32 2.09 16.58 -13.89
N ILE A 33 2.97 15.63 -14.29
CA ILE A 33 4.31 15.47 -13.73
C ILE A 33 5.30 16.22 -14.61
N ARG A 34 5.73 17.40 -14.15
CA ARG A 34 6.78 18.16 -14.83
C ARG A 34 8.14 17.52 -14.55
N THR A 35 8.91 17.28 -15.61
CA THR A 35 10.25 16.68 -15.52
C THR A 35 11.20 17.38 -16.46
N ARG A 36 12.48 17.45 -16.08
CA ARG A 36 13.55 17.91 -16.98
C ARG A 36 13.84 16.86 -18.05
N SER A 37 13.95 15.59 -17.64
CA SER A 37 14.19 14.47 -18.57
C SER A 37 13.56 13.19 -18.08
N ILE A 38 13.14 12.33 -19.02
CA ILE A 38 12.65 10.98 -18.75
C ILE A 38 13.56 9.98 -19.45
N TYR A 39 14.25 9.16 -18.67
CA TYR A 39 15.13 8.10 -19.16
C TYR A 39 14.40 6.76 -19.11
N ARG A 40 14.25 6.12 -20.27
CA ARG A 40 13.60 4.80 -20.40
C ARG A 40 14.65 3.69 -20.32
N VAL A 41 14.59 2.91 -19.25
CA VAL A 41 15.55 1.84 -18.98
C VAL A 41 15.05 0.53 -19.59
N PRO A 42 15.77 -0.07 -20.54
CA PRO A 42 15.36 -1.30 -21.22
C PRO A 42 15.35 -2.50 -20.26
N PRO A 43 14.58 -3.56 -20.58
CA PRO A 43 14.66 -4.82 -19.85
C PRO A 43 16.05 -5.43 -20.02
N ARG A 44 16.52 -6.18 -19.01
CA ARG A 44 17.76 -6.96 -19.13
C ARG A 44 17.48 -8.30 -19.85
N ASP A 45 18.42 -8.70 -20.69
CA ASP A 45 18.44 -10.05 -21.24
C ASP A 45 18.87 -11.09 -20.20
N MET A 46 18.74 -12.38 -20.55
CA MET A 46 19.02 -13.50 -19.65
C MET A 46 20.50 -13.53 -19.22
N LEU A 47 21.42 -13.21 -20.13
CA LEU A 47 22.87 -13.20 -19.88
C LEU A 47 23.24 -12.12 -18.84
N HIS A 48 22.71 -10.92 -19.01
CA HIS A 48 22.91 -9.82 -18.04
C HIS A 48 22.28 -10.13 -16.68
N LYS A 49 21.16 -10.89 -16.62
CA LYS A 49 20.59 -11.33 -15.35
C LYS A 49 21.54 -12.30 -14.61
N CYS A 50 22.14 -13.26 -15.30
CA CYS A 50 23.10 -14.20 -14.71
C CYS A 50 24.37 -13.49 -14.23
N LEU A 51 24.96 -12.63 -15.05
CA LEU A 51 26.16 -11.86 -14.71
C LEU A 51 25.92 -10.88 -13.54
N SER A 52 24.72 -10.34 -13.43
CA SER A 52 24.37 -9.38 -12.38
C SER A 52 24.42 -9.95 -10.97
N VAL A 53 24.25 -11.27 -10.82
CA VAL A 53 24.38 -11.96 -9.51
C VAL A 53 25.82 -11.85 -9.00
N PHE A 54 26.81 -11.98 -9.90
CA PHE A 54 28.24 -11.91 -9.57
C PHE A 54 28.73 -10.48 -9.36
N THR A 55 28.17 -9.50 -10.09
CA THR A 55 28.56 -8.09 -9.99
C THR A 55 27.82 -7.33 -8.88
N GLY A 56 26.81 -7.93 -8.28
CA GLY A 56 25.91 -7.25 -7.32
C GLY A 56 24.98 -6.20 -7.96
N GLU A 57 25.00 -6.09 -9.28
CA GLU A 57 24.15 -5.16 -10.05
C GLU A 57 22.82 -5.80 -10.43
N THR A 58 22.13 -6.36 -9.46
CA THR A 58 20.98 -7.22 -9.66
C THR A 58 19.72 -6.50 -10.15
N HIS A 59 19.65 -5.17 -10.02
CA HIS A 59 18.51 -4.40 -10.52
C HIS A 59 18.78 -3.76 -11.88
N ARG A 60 17.77 -3.71 -12.77
CA ARG A 60 17.90 -3.14 -14.14
C ARG A 60 18.41 -1.70 -14.15
N TYR A 61 18.06 -0.92 -13.17
CA TYR A 61 18.45 0.49 -13.05
C TYR A 61 19.93 0.69 -12.65
N THR A 62 20.57 -0.31 -12.03
CA THR A 62 21.88 -0.12 -11.39
C THR A 62 22.95 0.38 -12.37
N ALA A 63 23.16 -0.34 -13.47
CA ALA A 63 24.17 0.03 -14.48
C ALA A 63 23.81 1.35 -15.19
N PHE A 64 22.52 1.53 -15.49
CA PHE A 64 22.03 2.73 -16.17
C PHE A 64 22.24 4.00 -15.32
N VAL A 65 21.79 3.97 -14.06
CA VAL A 65 21.95 5.11 -13.14
C VAL A 65 23.42 5.42 -12.89
N LYS A 66 24.27 4.41 -12.72
CA LYS A 66 25.73 4.62 -12.62
C LYS A 66 26.32 5.31 -13.87
N ALA A 67 25.89 4.90 -15.07
CA ALA A 67 26.33 5.51 -16.31
C ALA A 67 25.83 6.96 -16.46
N LEU A 68 24.59 7.24 -16.05
CA LEU A 68 24.01 8.57 -16.02
C LEU A 68 24.79 9.49 -15.06
N LEU A 69 25.02 9.05 -13.82
CA LEU A 69 25.73 9.83 -12.81
C LEU A 69 27.22 10.02 -13.09
N LYS A 70 27.83 9.18 -13.93
CA LYS A 70 29.20 9.45 -14.45
C LYS A 70 29.24 10.62 -15.41
N ARG A 71 28.15 10.93 -16.10
CA ARG A 71 28.06 12.02 -17.08
C ARG A 71 27.57 13.33 -16.47
N ASN A 72 26.74 13.22 -15.45
CA ASN A 72 26.20 14.36 -14.73
C ASN A 72 26.08 14.01 -13.24
N THR A 73 26.74 14.77 -12.37
CA THR A 73 26.71 14.64 -10.91
C THR A 73 26.04 15.83 -10.24
N ASP A 74 25.46 16.73 -11.01
CA ASP A 74 24.79 17.95 -10.52
C ASP A 74 23.38 17.64 -10.04
N TYR A 75 23.29 16.80 -8.98
CA TYR A 75 22.08 16.43 -8.30
C TYR A 75 22.27 16.59 -6.80
N ASP A 76 21.32 17.24 -6.14
CA ASP A 76 21.28 17.35 -4.67
C ASP A 76 20.77 16.07 -4.02
N ILE A 77 19.78 15.45 -4.65
CA ILE A 77 19.03 14.32 -4.07
C ILE A 77 18.77 13.25 -5.14
N CYS A 78 18.91 11.99 -4.73
CA CYS A 78 18.49 10.83 -5.51
C CYS A 78 17.40 10.07 -4.74
N VAL A 79 16.21 9.95 -5.34
CA VAL A 79 15.06 9.26 -4.75
C VAL A 79 14.92 7.86 -5.34
N PHE A 80 14.88 6.86 -4.48
CA PHE A 80 14.65 5.47 -4.85
C PHE A 80 13.24 5.05 -4.44
N ASP A 81 12.44 4.71 -5.43
CA ASP A 81 11.10 4.19 -5.22
C ASP A 81 11.15 2.66 -5.06
N HIS A 82 11.79 2.19 -4.05
CA HIS A 82 11.89 0.81 -3.52
C HIS A 82 13.28 0.50 -2.95
N SER A 83 13.31 -0.24 -1.85
CA SER A 83 14.54 -0.69 -1.18
C SER A 83 15.42 -1.60 -2.04
N SER A 84 14.83 -2.39 -2.95
CA SER A 84 15.57 -3.27 -3.87
C SER A 84 16.44 -2.47 -4.86
N ILE A 85 15.97 -1.32 -5.33
CA ILE A 85 16.73 -0.42 -6.19
C ILE A 85 17.81 0.28 -5.36
N ALA A 86 17.40 0.90 -4.25
CA ALA A 86 18.28 1.63 -3.35
C ALA A 86 19.46 0.77 -2.88
N GLY A 87 19.22 -0.48 -2.48
CA GLY A 87 20.24 -1.38 -1.96
C GLY A 87 21.39 -1.66 -2.92
N THR A 88 21.17 -1.50 -4.23
CA THR A 88 22.24 -1.65 -5.24
C THR A 88 22.99 -0.37 -5.55
N LEU A 89 22.43 0.80 -5.21
CA LEU A 89 22.91 2.12 -5.65
C LEU A 89 23.28 3.07 -4.52
N VAL A 90 22.71 2.93 -3.33
CA VAL A 90 22.82 3.91 -2.24
C VAL A 90 24.26 4.28 -1.91
N ARG A 91 25.17 3.29 -1.81
CA ARG A 91 26.60 3.56 -1.55
C ARG A 91 27.30 4.32 -2.66
N TYR A 92 26.98 3.95 -3.91
CA TYR A 92 27.55 4.63 -5.07
C TYR A 92 27.12 6.09 -5.14
N VAL A 93 25.83 6.35 -4.92
CA VAL A 93 25.26 7.71 -4.92
C VAL A 93 25.81 8.55 -3.77
N ASN A 94 25.85 7.98 -2.56
CA ASN A 94 26.44 8.67 -1.40
C ASN A 94 27.92 9.02 -1.59
N ALA A 95 28.69 8.18 -2.29
CA ALA A 95 30.10 8.45 -2.60
C ALA A 95 30.29 9.64 -3.58
N LEU A 96 29.23 10.04 -4.27
CA LEU A 96 29.20 11.25 -5.13
C LEU A 96 28.71 12.49 -4.36
N ASN A 97 28.53 12.42 -3.05
CA ASN A 97 27.98 13.46 -2.18
C ASN A 97 26.52 13.85 -2.51
N ILE A 98 25.79 12.97 -3.20
CA ILE A 98 24.36 13.13 -3.49
C ILE A 98 23.57 12.50 -2.34
N LYS A 99 22.65 13.26 -1.72
CA LYS A 99 21.80 12.76 -0.65
C LYS A 99 20.79 11.73 -1.19
N THR A 100 20.55 10.66 -0.43
CA THR A 100 19.67 9.57 -0.86
C THR A 100 18.38 9.51 -0.05
N VAL A 101 17.26 9.33 -0.74
CA VAL A 101 15.93 9.08 -0.16
C VAL A 101 15.47 7.71 -0.63
N THR A 102 15.07 6.85 0.29
CA THR A 102 14.44 5.56 -0.06
C THR A 102 13.02 5.51 0.44
N ILE A 103 12.08 5.22 -0.47
CA ILE A 103 10.67 4.95 -0.13
C ILE A 103 10.51 3.45 0.07
N HIS A 104 10.14 3.06 1.28
CA HIS A 104 9.89 1.67 1.66
C HIS A 104 8.38 1.39 1.59
N HIS A 105 7.93 0.73 0.52
CA HIS A 105 6.51 0.43 0.30
C HIS A 105 5.98 -0.66 1.25
N ASN A 106 6.87 -1.54 1.67
CA ASN A 106 6.58 -2.65 2.59
C ASN A 106 7.88 -3.14 3.22
N PHE A 107 7.78 -4.05 4.19
CA PHE A 107 8.91 -4.83 4.65
C PHE A 107 9.09 -6.05 3.72
N GLU A 108 9.87 -5.89 2.66
CA GLU A 108 10.02 -6.86 1.57
C GLU A 108 10.53 -8.22 2.06
N ALA A 109 11.41 -8.22 3.05
CA ALA A 109 11.92 -9.46 3.63
C ALA A 109 10.81 -10.35 4.22
N ALA A 110 9.77 -9.77 4.84
CA ALA A 110 8.59 -10.51 5.29
C ALA A 110 7.70 -10.93 4.11
N TYR A 111 7.45 -10.01 3.18
CA TYR A 111 6.63 -10.28 2.00
C TYR A 111 7.14 -11.49 1.21
N TYR A 112 8.45 -11.55 0.92
CA TYR A 112 9.03 -12.67 0.20
C TYR A 112 9.08 -13.96 1.02
N ARG A 113 9.28 -13.88 2.34
CA ARG A 113 9.22 -15.04 3.24
C ARG A 113 7.83 -15.69 3.21
N ASP A 114 6.79 -14.88 3.35
CA ASP A 114 5.41 -15.35 3.48
C ASP A 114 4.82 -15.86 2.15
N ASN A 115 5.41 -15.45 1.01
CA ASN A 115 5.00 -15.87 -0.34
C ASN A 115 5.95 -16.93 -0.97
N SER A 116 6.84 -17.54 -0.21
CA SER A 116 7.96 -18.33 -0.76
C SER A 116 7.97 -19.80 -0.32
N GLY A 117 8.05 -20.71 -1.28
CA GLY A 117 8.05 -22.16 -1.10
C GLY A 117 9.15 -22.97 -1.82
N SER A 118 10.28 -22.38 -2.26
CA SER A 118 11.34 -23.13 -2.96
C SER A 118 12.76 -22.66 -2.60
N VAL A 119 13.77 -23.52 -2.89
CA VAL A 119 15.20 -23.24 -2.62
C VAL A 119 15.71 -22.00 -3.37
N GLU A 120 15.29 -21.80 -4.62
CA GLU A 120 15.64 -20.60 -5.40
C GLU A 120 15.19 -19.30 -4.69
N ARG A 121 14.04 -19.36 -4.04
CA ARG A 121 13.50 -18.25 -3.27
C ARG A 121 14.31 -17.97 -2.01
N ALA A 122 14.92 -18.96 -1.38
CA ALA A 122 15.77 -18.75 -0.21
C ALA A 122 17.03 -17.93 -0.56
N LEU A 123 17.64 -18.18 -1.70
CA LEU A 123 18.77 -17.38 -2.21
C LEU A 123 18.33 -15.96 -2.58
N PHE A 124 17.20 -15.83 -3.26
CA PHE A 124 16.63 -14.54 -3.61
C PHE A 124 16.24 -13.73 -2.37
N LEU A 125 15.66 -14.36 -1.36
CA LEU A 125 15.34 -13.73 -0.07
C LEU A 125 16.58 -13.17 0.64
N ARG A 126 17.71 -13.89 0.60
CA ARG A 126 18.99 -13.38 1.15
C ARG A 126 19.42 -12.11 0.45
N HIS A 127 19.29 -12.06 -0.86
CA HIS A 127 19.62 -10.88 -1.65
C HIS A 127 18.67 -9.71 -1.34
N VAL A 128 17.36 -9.96 -1.29
CA VAL A 128 16.36 -8.95 -0.91
C VAL A 128 16.66 -8.36 0.45
N LYS A 129 16.91 -9.21 1.47
CA LYS A 129 17.29 -8.76 2.81
C LYS A 129 18.57 -7.92 2.82
N ALA A 130 19.58 -8.29 2.02
CA ALA A 130 20.83 -7.55 1.94
C ALA A 130 20.63 -6.16 1.32
N CYS A 131 19.84 -6.08 0.23
CA CYS A 131 19.50 -4.81 -0.42
C CYS A 131 18.65 -3.92 0.50
N GLU A 132 17.61 -4.47 1.11
CA GLU A 132 16.72 -3.75 2.02
C GLU A 132 17.50 -3.21 3.23
N LYS A 133 18.32 -4.06 3.88
CA LYS A 133 19.19 -3.64 4.98
C LYS A 133 20.14 -2.51 4.57
N LYS A 134 20.76 -2.61 3.38
CA LYS A 134 21.69 -1.61 2.89
C LYS A 134 20.98 -0.29 2.61
N ALA A 135 19.84 -0.33 1.92
CA ALA A 135 19.01 0.83 1.67
C ALA A 135 18.64 1.55 2.98
N TYR A 136 18.08 0.81 3.94
CA TYR A 136 17.67 1.33 5.23
C TYR A 136 18.82 1.93 6.04
N LYS A 137 19.97 1.23 6.09
CA LYS A 137 21.12 1.69 6.89
C LYS A 137 21.82 2.93 6.34
N GLU A 138 21.79 3.12 5.04
CA GLU A 138 22.68 4.05 4.36
C GLU A 138 21.99 5.21 3.64
N SER A 139 20.66 5.20 3.50
CA SER A 139 19.91 6.34 3.00
C SER A 139 19.89 7.49 3.99
N ALA A 140 19.96 8.73 3.47
CA ALA A 140 19.82 9.93 4.30
C ALA A 140 18.40 10.09 4.85
N TRP A 141 17.39 9.67 4.07
CA TRP A 141 16.01 9.57 4.49
C TRP A 141 15.42 8.21 4.12
N ASN A 142 14.78 7.58 5.08
CA ASN A 142 13.93 6.42 4.90
C ASN A 142 12.47 6.86 5.07
N LEU A 143 11.68 6.77 4.01
CA LEU A 143 10.27 7.15 4.01
C LEU A 143 9.42 5.88 4.05
N PHE A 144 8.61 5.74 5.09
CA PHE A 144 7.74 4.59 5.30
C PHE A 144 6.28 4.92 5.05
N LEU A 145 5.50 3.95 4.59
CA LEU A 145 4.07 4.10 4.37
C LEU A 145 3.26 3.92 5.66
N SER A 146 3.83 3.24 6.66
CA SER A 146 3.19 3.03 7.97
C SER A 146 4.21 3.04 9.11
N ASP A 147 3.73 3.38 10.31
CA ASP A 147 4.54 3.27 11.55
C ASP A 147 4.90 1.82 11.87
N SER A 148 4.02 0.89 11.54
CA SER A 148 4.25 -0.55 11.68
C SER A 148 5.47 -0.99 10.87
N ASP A 149 5.58 -0.59 9.59
CA ASP A 149 6.75 -0.92 8.77
C ASP A 149 8.01 -0.26 9.34
N ARG A 150 7.96 1.02 9.73
CA ARG A 150 9.08 1.73 10.36
C ARG A 150 9.60 1.00 11.60
N LYS A 151 8.71 0.59 12.50
CA LYS A 151 9.05 -0.19 13.70
C LYS A 151 9.64 -1.55 13.35
N GLN A 152 9.10 -2.21 12.33
CA GLN A 152 9.57 -3.51 11.86
C GLN A 152 11.00 -3.46 11.32
N PHE A 153 11.31 -2.43 10.51
CA PHE A 153 12.66 -2.18 10.01
C PHE A 153 13.66 -1.93 11.17
N SER A 154 13.32 -1.08 12.11
CA SER A 154 14.17 -0.81 13.30
C SER A 154 14.38 -2.06 14.12
N LYS A 155 13.32 -2.82 14.40
CA LYS A 155 13.41 -4.08 15.15
C LYS A 155 14.30 -5.12 14.45
N TYR A 156 14.22 -5.22 13.12
CA TYR A 156 14.89 -6.29 12.36
C TYR A 156 16.32 -5.91 11.97
N TYR A 157 16.56 -4.66 11.59
CA TYR A 157 17.86 -4.19 11.12
C TYR A 157 18.61 -3.31 12.14
N GLY A 158 17.97 -2.92 13.25
CA GLY A 158 18.52 -1.95 14.22
C GLY A 158 18.53 -0.52 13.65
N ASP A 159 19.22 0.40 14.31
CA ASP A 159 19.20 1.83 13.94
C ASP A 159 19.75 2.10 12.53
N SER A 160 19.17 3.04 11.82
CA SER A 160 19.68 3.59 10.56
C SER A 160 20.56 4.83 10.82
N ARG A 161 21.36 5.22 9.83
CA ARG A 161 22.12 6.48 9.88
C ARG A 161 21.26 7.70 9.52
N GLY A 162 20.24 7.50 8.70
CA GLY A 162 19.36 8.55 8.22
C GLY A 162 18.11 8.73 9.07
N ARG A 163 17.30 9.71 8.67
CA ARG A 163 16.00 9.98 9.27
C ARG A 163 14.99 8.91 8.84
N ASN A 164 14.13 8.49 9.76
CA ASN A 164 13.10 7.48 9.54
C ASN A 164 11.72 8.15 9.70
N GLU A 165 11.12 8.53 8.59
CA GLU A 165 9.90 9.34 8.57
C GLU A 165 8.72 8.59 7.96
N ILE A 166 7.50 8.92 8.37
CA ILE A 166 6.27 8.34 7.83
C ILE A 166 5.72 9.30 6.80
N ILE A 167 5.80 8.92 5.51
CA ILE A 167 5.17 9.65 4.41
C ILE A 167 3.69 9.26 4.27
N GLY A 168 3.33 8.01 4.60
CA GLY A 168 1.99 7.47 4.41
C GLY A 168 1.59 7.32 2.94
N VAL A 169 0.39 6.79 2.71
CA VAL A 169 -0.22 6.76 1.37
C VAL A 169 -1.04 8.03 1.16
N PHE A 170 -1.11 8.49 -0.09
CA PHE A 170 -2.00 9.57 -0.50
C PHE A 170 -2.36 9.46 -1.98
N ASN A 171 -3.45 10.10 -2.35
CA ASN A 171 -3.97 10.03 -3.71
C ASN A 171 -3.09 10.80 -4.69
N TYR A 172 -3.10 10.34 -5.94
CA TYR A 172 -2.44 11.02 -7.04
C TYR A 172 -3.27 12.19 -7.58
N TYR A 173 -4.59 12.01 -7.71
CA TYR A 173 -5.52 13.02 -8.17
C TYR A 173 -6.18 13.74 -6.99
N ASN A 174 -6.49 15.03 -7.20
CA ASN A 174 -7.41 15.75 -6.32
C ASN A 174 -8.83 15.40 -6.77
N GLU A 175 -9.35 14.30 -6.24
CA GLU A 175 -10.72 13.87 -6.51
C GLU A 175 -11.69 14.61 -5.60
N THR A 176 -12.76 15.15 -6.16
CA THR A 176 -13.92 15.55 -5.38
C THR A 176 -14.68 14.28 -5.02
N LEU A 177 -14.65 13.90 -3.76
CA LEU A 177 -15.35 12.70 -3.29
C LEU A 177 -16.76 13.09 -2.86
N ASP A 178 -17.74 12.37 -3.39
CA ASP A 178 -19.13 12.49 -2.99
C ASP A 178 -19.41 11.43 -1.91
N PHE A 179 -19.20 11.82 -0.67
CA PHE A 179 -19.51 10.99 0.49
C PHE A 179 -21.03 10.95 0.68
N ARG A 180 -21.64 9.80 0.49
CA ARG A 180 -23.06 9.62 0.71
C ARG A 180 -23.39 9.58 2.21
N GLU A 181 -24.44 10.29 2.60
CA GLU A 181 -25.15 9.99 3.86
C GLU A 181 -25.82 8.63 3.71
N ARG A 182 -25.49 7.69 4.60
CA ARG A 182 -26.00 6.33 4.53
C ARG A 182 -27.30 6.18 5.33
N ASN A 183 -28.20 5.35 4.81
CA ASN A 183 -29.41 5.00 5.53
C ASN A 183 -29.03 4.08 6.70
N ASN A 184 -29.41 4.47 7.92
CA ASN A 184 -29.09 3.74 9.14
C ASN A 184 -30.11 2.62 9.43
N ASP A 185 -30.54 1.89 8.40
CA ASP A 185 -31.28 0.63 8.62
C ASP A 185 -30.28 -0.44 9.08
N LEU A 186 -30.13 -0.57 10.39
CA LEU A 186 -29.22 -1.55 10.99
C LEU A 186 -29.74 -2.99 10.93
N GLU A 187 -30.97 -3.19 10.48
CA GLU A 187 -31.56 -4.53 10.36
C GLU A 187 -31.17 -5.22 9.04
N HIS A 188 -30.90 -4.44 7.97
CA HIS A 188 -30.60 -4.96 6.62
C HIS A 188 -29.30 -4.42 6.04
N LEU A 189 -28.19 -4.51 6.81
CA LEU A 189 -26.90 -4.01 6.38
C LEU A 189 -26.27 -4.90 5.29
N THR A 190 -25.70 -4.25 4.30
CA THR A 190 -24.86 -4.89 3.29
C THR A 190 -23.38 -4.67 3.61
N PHE A 191 -22.67 -5.75 3.86
CA PHE A 191 -21.22 -5.76 4.05
C PHE A 191 -20.50 -6.01 2.73
N ALA A 192 -19.31 -5.45 2.55
CA ALA A 192 -18.49 -5.72 1.35
C ALA A 192 -17.05 -6.08 1.69
N ILE A 193 -16.50 -7.04 0.94
CA ILE A 193 -15.08 -7.38 0.89
C ILE A 193 -14.65 -7.25 -0.56
N THR A 194 -13.58 -6.48 -0.84
CA THR A 194 -13.11 -6.29 -2.22
C THR A 194 -11.64 -6.66 -2.40
N GLY A 195 -11.23 -6.96 -3.65
CA GLY A 195 -9.80 -7.13 -3.97
C GLY A 195 -9.48 -8.02 -5.16
N THR A 196 -8.20 -8.37 -5.29
CA THR A 196 -7.74 -9.40 -6.23
C THR A 196 -7.93 -10.76 -5.57
N MET A 197 -9.02 -11.45 -5.92
CA MET A 197 -9.50 -12.65 -5.23
C MET A 197 -8.72 -13.93 -5.61
N SER A 198 -7.69 -13.83 -6.47
CA SER A 198 -6.71 -14.88 -6.76
C SER A 198 -5.41 -14.74 -5.97
N ASN A 199 -5.21 -13.63 -5.27
CA ASN A 199 -4.03 -13.43 -4.43
C ASN A 199 -4.14 -14.28 -3.16
N TYR A 200 -3.11 -15.07 -2.86
CA TYR A 200 -3.05 -15.96 -1.70
C TYR A 200 -3.49 -15.29 -0.38
N GLN A 201 -2.95 -14.11 -0.09
CA GLN A 201 -3.29 -13.36 1.14
C GLN A 201 -4.77 -12.96 1.19
N THR A 202 -5.36 -12.65 0.03
CA THR A 202 -6.78 -12.32 -0.06
C THR A 202 -7.64 -13.56 0.11
N VAL A 203 -7.28 -14.66 -0.57
CA VAL A 203 -7.98 -15.95 -0.45
C VAL A 203 -7.98 -16.44 1.00
N ASP A 204 -6.79 -16.48 1.64
CA ASP A 204 -6.64 -16.88 3.04
C ASP A 204 -7.50 -16.02 3.97
N GLY A 205 -7.43 -14.70 3.84
CA GLY A 205 -8.20 -13.79 4.70
C GLY A 205 -9.72 -13.89 4.50
N VAL A 206 -10.18 -14.03 3.25
CA VAL A 206 -11.62 -14.16 2.95
C VAL A 206 -12.17 -15.51 3.40
N VAL A 207 -11.43 -16.60 3.16
CA VAL A 207 -11.85 -17.95 3.60
C VAL A 207 -11.88 -18.04 5.12
N ASP A 208 -10.86 -17.50 5.81
CA ASP A 208 -10.83 -17.43 7.26
C ASP A 208 -11.99 -16.59 7.82
N TYR A 209 -12.29 -15.46 7.21
CA TYR A 209 -13.43 -14.62 7.57
C TYR A 209 -14.75 -15.39 7.47
N LEU A 210 -14.99 -16.04 6.34
CA LEU A 210 -16.20 -16.85 6.14
C LEU A 210 -16.31 -18.00 7.16
N ASN A 211 -15.19 -18.61 7.53
CA ASN A 211 -15.18 -19.73 8.48
C ASN A 211 -15.38 -19.31 9.93
N SER A 212 -14.84 -18.16 10.34
CA SER A 212 -14.65 -17.84 11.76
C SER A 212 -15.40 -16.59 12.23
N TYR A 213 -15.83 -15.71 11.30
CA TYR A 213 -16.37 -14.40 11.64
C TYR A 213 -17.78 -14.14 11.06
N HIS A 214 -18.08 -14.69 9.88
CA HIS A 214 -19.30 -14.35 9.14
C HIS A 214 -20.58 -14.59 9.95
N ALA A 215 -20.64 -15.68 10.71
CA ALA A 215 -21.80 -16.02 11.56
C ALA A 215 -22.07 -15.00 12.69
N MET A 216 -21.17 -14.05 12.93
CA MET A 216 -21.33 -12.99 13.93
C MET A 216 -22.07 -11.76 13.37
N LEU A 217 -22.28 -11.70 12.04
CA LEU A 217 -23.06 -10.61 11.45
C LEU A 217 -24.52 -10.64 11.92
N PRO A 218 -25.21 -9.48 11.94
CA PRO A 218 -26.66 -9.45 12.21
C PRO A 218 -27.46 -10.38 11.30
N SER A 219 -28.54 -10.94 11.77
CA SER A 219 -29.32 -11.96 11.04
C SER A 219 -29.89 -11.47 9.70
N GLY A 220 -30.18 -10.17 9.57
CA GLY A 220 -30.64 -9.54 8.32
C GLY A 220 -29.51 -9.06 7.40
N ALA A 221 -28.27 -9.23 7.80
CA ALA A 221 -27.13 -8.74 7.03
C ALA A 221 -26.85 -9.58 5.79
N SER A 222 -26.36 -8.94 4.73
CA SER A 222 -25.83 -9.58 3.51
C SER A 222 -24.35 -9.25 3.33
N LEU A 223 -23.62 -10.11 2.59
CA LEU A 223 -22.21 -9.93 2.26
C LEU A 223 -21.97 -9.99 0.76
N ILE A 224 -21.30 -8.98 0.23
CA ILE A 224 -20.78 -8.96 -1.13
C ILE A 224 -19.27 -9.21 -1.09
N ILE A 225 -18.81 -10.24 -1.78
CA ILE A 225 -17.39 -10.50 -2.03
C ILE A 225 -17.11 -10.19 -3.50
N ALA A 226 -16.37 -9.12 -3.78
CA ALA A 226 -16.19 -8.65 -5.15
C ALA A 226 -14.71 -8.51 -5.54
N GLY A 227 -14.38 -8.94 -6.74
CA GLY A 227 -13.02 -8.72 -7.23
C GLY A 227 -12.60 -9.57 -8.41
N ARG A 228 -11.33 -9.40 -8.79
CA ARG A 228 -10.76 -10.09 -9.94
C ARG A 228 -10.43 -11.56 -9.64
N ASN A 229 -10.85 -12.44 -10.55
CA ASN A 229 -10.48 -13.86 -10.58
C ASN A 229 -10.67 -14.56 -9.23
N PRO A 230 -11.90 -14.67 -8.70
CA PRO A 230 -12.14 -15.36 -7.43
C PRO A 230 -11.67 -16.81 -7.48
N ALA A 231 -10.87 -17.19 -6.47
CA ALA A 231 -10.40 -18.55 -6.31
C ALA A 231 -11.55 -19.50 -5.92
N GLU A 232 -11.44 -20.77 -6.30
CA GLU A 232 -12.45 -21.80 -6.02
C GLU A 232 -12.72 -21.97 -4.51
N ASP A 233 -11.70 -21.78 -3.68
CA ASP A 233 -11.83 -21.88 -2.22
C ASP A 233 -12.76 -20.82 -1.64
N ILE A 234 -12.83 -19.62 -2.24
CA ILE A 234 -13.78 -18.58 -1.86
C ILE A 234 -15.21 -19.01 -2.19
N TYR A 235 -15.45 -19.58 -3.38
CA TYR A 235 -16.76 -20.11 -3.77
C TYR A 235 -17.21 -21.23 -2.84
N LYS A 236 -16.32 -22.19 -2.53
CA LYS A 236 -16.60 -23.29 -1.61
C LYS A 236 -16.95 -22.79 -0.19
N ALA A 237 -16.22 -21.80 0.30
CA ALA A 237 -16.48 -21.23 1.61
C ALA A 237 -17.80 -20.44 1.64
N ALA A 238 -18.09 -19.66 0.59
CA ALA A 238 -19.30 -18.85 0.47
C ALA A 238 -20.58 -19.69 0.29
N ALA A 239 -20.49 -20.84 -0.38
CA ALA A 239 -21.63 -21.71 -0.66
C ALA A 239 -22.37 -22.23 0.58
N ARG A 240 -21.82 -22.04 1.77
CA ARG A 240 -22.46 -22.41 3.05
C ARG A 240 -23.42 -21.36 3.58
N TYR A 241 -23.51 -20.19 2.91
CA TYR A 241 -24.27 -19.05 3.39
C TYR A 241 -25.15 -18.48 2.27
N ASP A 242 -26.45 -18.43 2.49
CA ASP A 242 -27.43 -17.92 1.53
C ASP A 242 -27.36 -16.38 1.38
N ASN A 243 -26.80 -15.70 2.39
CA ASN A 243 -26.66 -14.25 2.44
C ASN A 243 -25.30 -13.75 1.87
N VAL A 244 -24.50 -14.61 1.22
CA VAL A 244 -23.22 -14.25 0.61
C VAL A 244 -23.32 -14.26 -0.91
N ARG A 245 -23.02 -13.14 -1.55
CA ARG A 245 -22.97 -12.99 -2.99
C ARG A 245 -21.54 -12.72 -3.47
N ILE A 246 -21.07 -13.48 -4.48
CA ILE A 246 -19.79 -13.25 -5.14
C ILE A 246 -20.03 -12.48 -6.44
N VAL A 247 -19.34 -11.34 -6.60
CA VAL A 247 -19.30 -10.52 -7.82
C VAL A 247 -17.92 -10.68 -8.46
N ALA A 248 -17.81 -11.62 -9.39
CA ALA A 248 -16.56 -11.89 -10.10
C ALA A 248 -16.30 -10.85 -11.20
N ASN A 249 -15.10 -10.28 -11.20
CA ASN A 249 -14.62 -9.35 -12.22
C ASN A 249 -15.60 -8.19 -12.51
N PRO A 250 -16.03 -7.41 -11.49
CA PRO A 250 -16.92 -6.27 -11.71
C PRO A 250 -16.27 -5.28 -12.68
N GLU A 251 -17.07 -4.69 -13.57
CA GLU A 251 -16.60 -3.65 -14.50
C GLU A 251 -16.15 -2.41 -13.74
N ASN A 252 -16.90 -2.03 -12.72
CA ASN A 252 -16.60 -0.91 -11.83
C ASN A 252 -16.70 -1.36 -10.36
N MET A 253 -15.58 -1.29 -9.65
CA MET A 253 -15.53 -1.63 -8.22
C MET A 253 -16.25 -0.58 -7.36
N GLN A 254 -16.31 0.66 -7.83
CA GLN A 254 -16.98 1.74 -7.11
C GLN A 254 -18.47 1.43 -6.91
N ASP A 255 -19.14 0.84 -7.89
CA ASP A 255 -20.55 0.48 -7.77
C ASP A 255 -20.78 -0.52 -6.63
N VAL A 256 -19.89 -1.49 -6.47
CA VAL A 256 -19.93 -2.45 -5.35
C VAL A 256 -19.79 -1.75 -4.00
N LEU A 257 -18.88 -0.78 -3.90
CA LEU A 257 -18.68 -0.02 -2.67
C LEU A 257 -19.85 0.93 -2.39
N LEU A 258 -20.52 1.43 -3.42
CA LEU A 258 -21.70 2.26 -3.27
C LEU A 258 -22.94 1.47 -2.80
N ASP A 259 -23.01 0.20 -3.14
CA ASP A 259 -24.10 -0.72 -2.70
C ASP A 259 -23.89 -1.24 -1.26
N ALA A 260 -22.73 -1.04 -0.65
CA ALA A 260 -22.42 -1.51 0.69
C ALA A 260 -22.67 -0.44 1.76
N ASP A 261 -22.94 -0.88 2.99
CA ASP A 261 -23.07 -0.04 4.19
C ASP A 261 -21.84 -0.10 5.07
N VAL A 262 -21.16 -1.25 5.10
CA VAL A 262 -19.96 -1.51 5.90
C VAL A 262 -18.93 -2.24 5.06
N TYR A 263 -17.67 -1.85 5.17
CA TYR A 263 -16.57 -2.54 4.53
C TYR A 263 -15.84 -3.46 5.51
N ILE A 264 -15.39 -4.63 5.04
CA ILE A 264 -14.55 -5.54 5.82
C ILE A 264 -13.25 -5.80 5.07
N CYS A 265 -12.13 -5.58 5.75
CA CYS A 265 -10.82 -5.96 5.22
C CYS A 265 -10.19 -7.06 6.10
N PRO A 266 -10.41 -8.35 5.79
CA PRO A 266 -10.02 -9.46 6.65
C PRO A 266 -8.60 -9.96 6.37
N ILE A 267 -7.74 -9.18 5.68
CA ILE A 267 -6.42 -9.63 5.29
C ILE A 267 -5.50 -9.63 6.51
N LYS A 268 -5.11 -10.82 6.93
CA LYS A 268 -4.26 -11.07 8.11
C LYS A 268 -2.80 -11.38 7.79
N LEU A 269 -2.44 -11.46 6.51
CA LEU A 269 -1.09 -11.79 6.04
C LEU A 269 -0.47 -10.65 5.25
N GLY A 270 0.87 -10.62 5.24
CA GLY A 270 1.68 -9.71 4.45
C GLY A 270 2.03 -8.41 5.15
N SER A 271 2.75 -7.58 4.42
CA SER A 271 3.25 -6.26 4.85
C SER A 271 2.64 -5.15 3.99
N GLY A 272 2.97 -3.90 4.32
CA GLY A 272 2.54 -2.72 3.60
C GLY A 272 1.07 -2.35 3.81
N VAL A 273 0.70 -1.17 3.32
CA VAL A 273 -0.66 -0.61 3.44
C VAL A 273 -1.61 -1.28 2.45
N LYS A 274 -2.81 -1.64 2.91
CA LYS A 274 -3.85 -2.26 2.07
C LYS A 274 -4.70 -1.18 1.39
N LEU A 275 -4.33 -0.76 0.18
CA LEU A 275 -4.99 0.35 -0.54
C LEU A 275 -6.50 0.19 -0.71
N ARG A 276 -7.03 -1.04 -0.66
CA ARG A 276 -8.47 -1.30 -0.70
C ARG A 276 -9.24 -0.69 0.49
N VAL A 277 -8.58 -0.48 1.62
CA VAL A 277 -9.15 0.25 2.76
C VAL A 277 -9.30 1.73 2.41
N LEU A 278 -8.33 2.31 1.68
CA LEU A 278 -8.45 3.69 1.18
C LEU A 278 -9.62 3.82 0.20
N ASP A 279 -9.88 2.81 -0.64
CA ASP A 279 -11.03 2.83 -1.55
C ASP A 279 -12.36 2.83 -0.77
N ALA A 280 -12.44 2.07 0.33
CA ALA A 280 -13.61 2.09 1.22
C ALA A 280 -13.77 3.45 1.94
N VAL A 281 -12.66 4.05 2.42
CA VAL A 281 -12.66 5.39 3.01
C VAL A 281 -13.16 6.42 2.00
N LYS A 282 -12.70 6.36 0.75
CA LYS A 282 -13.16 7.24 -0.35
C LYS A 282 -14.66 7.09 -0.63
N ALA A 283 -15.20 5.90 -0.44
CA ALA A 283 -16.64 5.64 -0.55
C ALA A 283 -17.44 6.00 0.72
N GLY A 284 -16.78 6.51 1.77
CA GLY A 284 -17.42 6.84 3.04
C GLY A 284 -17.95 5.62 3.78
N LEU A 285 -17.28 4.46 3.66
CA LEU A 285 -17.70 3.21 4.28
C LEU A 285 -17.07 3.02 5.66
N PRO A 286 -17.87 2.95 6.74
CA PRO A 286 -17.40 2.40 8.00
C PRO A 286 -16.72 1.06 7.77
N SER A 287 -15.57 0.82 8.38
CA SER A 287 -14.74 -0.31 8.01
C SER A 287 -14.25 -1.11 9.21
N LEU A 288 -14.41 -2.44 9.15
CA LEU A 288 -13.82 -3.40 10.08
C LEU A 288 -12.55 -3.96 9.46
N CYS A 289 -11.42 -3.69 10.06
CA CYS A 289 -10.12 -4.08 9.50
C CYS A 289 -9.37 -5.02 10.45
N HIS A 290 -8.90 -6.17 9.94
CA HIS A 290 -7.91 -6.94 10.68
C HIS A 290 -6.67 -6.05 10.95
N GLU A 291 -5.96 -6.25 12.07
CA GLU A 291 -4.80 -5.40 12.46
C GLU A 291 -3.75 -5.22 11.35
N VAL A 292 -3.54 -6.27 10.53
CA VAL A 292 -2.63 -6.19 9.37
C VAL A 292 -3.17 -5.29 8.27
N SER A 293 -4.49 -5.22 8.12
CA SER A 293 -5.17 -4.38 7.14
C SER A 293 -5.35 -2.94 7.61
N TYR A 294 -5.34 -2.72 8.92
CA TYR A 294 -5.47 -1.40 9.55
C TYR A 294 -4.19 -0.57 9.44
N ARG A 295 -3.03 -1.20 9.23
CA ARG A 295 -1.72 -0.54 9.14
C ARG A 295 -1.71 0.57 8.09
N GLY A 296 -1.28 1.76 8.49
CA GLY A 296 -1.25 2.97 7.67
C GLY A 296 -2.53 3.83 7.76
N TYR A 297 -3.49 3.41 8.58
CA TYR A 297 -4.76 4.10 8.81
C TYR A 297 -4.95 4.53 10.26
N GLU A 298 -3.89 4.53 11.06
CA GLU A 298 -3.89 4.83 12.49
C GLU A 298 -4.31 6.28 12.82
N LEU A 299 -4.48 7.13 11.81
CA LEU A 299 -5.00 8.50 11.95
C LEU A 299 -6.53 8.57 11.95
N PHE A 300 -7.22 7.48 11.57
CA PHE A 300 -8.64 7.36 11.82
C PHE A 300 -8.86 7.03 13.29
N ASP A 301 -9.84 7.69 13.88
CA ASP A 301 -10.36 7.27 15.19
C ASP A 301 -11.17 5.97 15.05
N ASP A 302 -11.48 5.34 16.17
CA ASP A 302 -12.28 4.11 16.22
C ASP A 302 -13.74 4.29 15.76
N THR A 303 -14.15 5.49 15.37
CA THR A 303 -15.53 5.78 14.97
C THR A 303 -15.84 5.26 13.57
N CYS A 304 -14.92 5.52 12.62
CA CYS A 304 -15.13 5.18 11.21
C CYS A 304 -14.37 3.92 10.79
N LEU A 305 -13.24 3.63 11.42
CA LEU A 305 -12.37 2.51 11.09
C LEU A 305 -12.02 1.75 12.37
N VAL A 306 -12.49 0.52 12.51
CA VAL A 306 -12.32 -0.27 13.72
C VAL A 306 -11.41 -1.47 13.48
N GLU A 307 -10.35 -1.59 14.29
CA GLU A 307 -9.38 -2.70 14.24
C GLU A 307 -9.89 -3.91 15.03
N TYR A 308 -9.55 -5.11 14.53
CA TYR A 308 -9.72 -6.38 15.26
C TYR A 308 -8.57 -7.36 14.96
N ARG A 309 -8.33 -8.36 15.82
CA ARG A 309 -7.26 -9.37 15.68
C ARG A 309 -7.77 -10.80 15.65
N ASN A 310 -8.88 -11.06 16.35
CA ASN A 310 -9.45 -12.38 16.57
C ASN A 310 -10.97 -12.30 16.62
N PRO A 311 -11.70 -13.44 16.64
CA PRO A 311 -13.15 -13.46 16.66
C PRO A 311 -13.80 -12.68 17.81
N ASP A 312 -13.26 -12.74 19.01
CA ASP A 312 -13.82 -12.02 20.16
C ASP A 312 -13.69 -10.51 19.99
N GLU A 313 -12.52 -10.05 19.53
CA GLU A 313 -12.30 -8.63 19.20
C GLU A 313 -13.16 -8.19 18.01
N PHE A 314 -13.39 -9.05 17.01
CA PHE A 314 -14.29 -8.74 15.89
C PHE A 314 -15.72 -8.51 16.35
N ALA A 315 -16.26 -9.37 17.22
CA ALA A 315 -17.60 -9.19 17.78
C ALA A 315 -17.75 -7.87 18.55
N ALA A 316 -16.71 -7.52 19.34
CA ALA A 316 -16.66 -6.25 20.06
C ALA A 316 -16.53 -5.04 19.09
N ALA A 317 -15.69 -5.15 18.05
CA ALA A 317 -15.51 -4.13 17.03
C ALA A 317 -16.78 -3.89 16.22
N LEU A 318 -17.46 -4.97 15.80
CA LEU A 318 -18.76 -4.90 15.13
C LEU A 318 -19.80 -4.18 15.98
N THR A 319 -19.90 -4.56 17.26
CA THR A 319 -20.84 -3.93 18.21
C THR A 319 -20.55 -2.44 18.36
N ARG A 320 -19.29 -2.04 18.51
CA ARG A 320 -18.88 -0.62 18.56
C ARG A 320 -19.29 0.11 17.29
N MET A 321 -18.95 -0.43 16.13
CA MET A 321 -19.28 0.19 14.85
C MET A 321 -20.78 0.39 14.66
N LEU A 322 -21.59 -0.63 14.96
CA LEU A 322 -23.05 -0.51 14.88
C LEU A 322 -23.60 0.57 15.83
N ASN A 323 -23.02 0.72 17.03
CA ASN A 323 -23.37 1.79 17.94
C ASN A 323 -23.00 3.17 17.39
N HIS A 324 -21.80 3.33 16.82
CA HIS A 324 -21.37 4.59 16.17
C HIS A 324 -22.29 4.95 14.99
N MET A 325 -22.68 3.96 14.17
CA MET A 325 -23.64 4.16 13.08
C MET A 325 -25.01 4.58 13.62
N LYS A 326 -25.52 3.89 14.66
CA LYS A 326 -26.79 4.23 15.33
C LYS A 326 -26.81 5.66 15.89
N ASN A 327 -25.71 6.07 16.47
CA ASN A 327 -25.54 7.41 17.04
C ASN A 327 -25.23 8.48 15.98
N LYS A 328 -25.15 8.10 14.69
CA LYS A 328 -24.78 9.00 13.58
C LYS A 328 -23.39 9.65 13.74
N GLU A 329 -22.45 8.90 14.29
CA GLU A 329 -21.07 9.36 14.49
C GLU A 329 -20.20 9.09 13.24
N CYS A 330 -20.50 7.99 12.49
CA CYS A 330 -19.89 7.71 11.20
C CYS A 330 -20.54 8.53 10.07
N THR A 331 -20.28 9.82 10.02
CA THR A 331 -20.90 10.72 9.05
C THR A 331 -20.02 10.92 7.80
N ALA A 332 -20.66 11.32 6.69
CA ALA A 332 -19.95 11.76 5.49
C ALA A 332 -18.94 12.89 5.80
N ALA A 333 -19.27 13.78 6.73
CA ALA A 333 -18.38 14.86 7.16
C ALA A 333 -17.13 14.32 7.87
N ALA A 334 -17.26 13.34 8.76
CA ALA A 334 -16.12 12.71 9.46
C ALA A 334 -15.15 12.02 8.47
N PHE A 335 -15.68 11.28 7.50
CA PHE A 335 -14.87 10.68 6.45
C PHE A 335 -14.16 11.72 5.59
N ARG A 336 -14.86 12.78 5.20
CA ARG A 336 -14.30 13.88 4.41
C ARG A 336 -13.15 14.54 5.15
N GLU A 337 -13.34 14.92 6.40
CA GLU A 337 -12.31 15.57 7.22
C GLU A 337 -11.06 14.69 7.34
N ALA A 338 -11.23 13.40 7.70
CA ALA A 338 -10.14 12.47 7.83
C ALA A 338 -9.40 12.23 6.50
N TYR A 339 -10.13 12.13 5.40
CA TYR A 339 -9.56 11.97 4.06
C TYR A 339 -8.78 13.23 3.62
N GLU A 340 -9.38 14.43 3.75
CA GLU A 340 -8.75 15.69 3.35
C GLU A 340 -7.49 15.99 4.15
N LYS A 341 -7.49 15.66 5.44
CA LYS A 341 -6.36 15.84 6.34
C LYS A 341 -5.19 14.91 6.00
N THR A 342 -5.48 13.70 5.49
CA THR A 342 -4.49 12.61 5.44
C THR A 342 -4.18 12.11 4.04
N PHE A 343 -5.18 11.91 3.19
CA PHE A 343 -5.05 11.09 1.98
C PHE A 343 -5.15 11.87 0.67
N THR A 344 -5.43 13.16 0.69
CA THR A 344 -5.37 14.00 -0.51
C THR A 344 -3.92 14.17 -0.98
N PHE A 345 -3.74 14.48 -2.25
CA PHE A 345 -2.43 14.82 -2.80
C PHE A 345 -1.77 15.98 -2.04
N GLU A 346 -2.54 17.03 -1.73
CA GLU A 346 -2.04 18.19 -1.01
C GLU A 346 -1.63 17.87 0.44
N ALA A 347 -2.34 16.96 1.12
CA ALA A 347 -1.93 16.47 2.44
C ALA A 347 -0.61 15.69 2.37
N GLY A 348 -0.45 14.83 1.37
CA GLY A 348 0.79 14.10 1.12
C GLY A 348 1.95 15.01 0.76
N LEU A 349 1.71 16.01 -0.08
CA LEU A 349 2.71 17.02 -0.46
C LEU A 349 3.19 17.82 0.75
N ARG A 350 2.28 18.30 1.61
CA ARG A 350 2.64 19.00 2.85
C ARG A 350 3.49 18.13 3.78
N ARG A 351 3.13 16.83 3.95
CA ARG A 351 3.97 15.89 4.74
C ARG A 351 5.36 15.74 4.14
N LEU A 352 5.46 15.50 2.84
CA LEU A 352 6.76 15.37 2.18
C LEU A 352 7.58 16.65 2.33
N GLN A 353 6.96 17.81 2.17
CA GLN A 353 7.59 19.11 2.35
C GLN A 353 8.14 19.28 3.76
N SER A 354 7.37 18.96 4.80
CA SER A 354 7.81 19.04 6.20
C SER A 354 8.96 18.06 6.57
N ILE A 355 9.07 16.94 5.83
CA ILE A 355 10.15 15.96 6.02
C ILE A 355 11.45 16.43 5.35
N MET A 356 11.33 17.07 4.19
CA MET A 356 12.48 17.38 3.33
C MET A 356 13.10 18.76 3.62
N LEU A 357 12.35 19.66 4.22
CA LEU A 357 12.81 20.99 4.69
C LEU A 357 13.29 20.93 6.13
#